data_69a16730aa9c77e6f3c146fa8a96ba61
#
_entry.id   69a16730aa9c77e6f3c146fa8a96ba61
#
_cell.length_a   1.000
_cell.length_b   1.000
_cell.length_c   1.000
_cell.angle_alpha   90.00
_cell.angle_beta   90.00
_cell.angle_gamma   90.00
#
_symmetry.space_group_name_H-M   'P 1'
#
loop_
_entity.id
_entity.type
_entity.pdbx_description
1 polymer ?
#
loop_
_entity_poly.entity_id
_entity_poly.type
_entity_poly.pdbx_seq_one_letter_code
_entity_poly.pdbx_strand_id
1 'polypeptide(L)'
;MDGNQLRDARLQNDLTQVDAALALGVTQAYWSMLEKGYRPLSERFVRKALRVLHLSPTVLPLPSEEKGTPASPQKRDFSGELGALGYPGFAYLRVKAKRNPAEVLLDALNQPDLDARVAEGLPWLALNYVAMDWTWLVRNAKVHDRQNRLGFTVSLANEVAEGKSDSDRARKLRQCLEDLEPSRLAREDTFCHDSMTKVEKAWMREHRSPAAAHWNLLTDMKGEQLAYALK
;
A
#
# COMPACT_ATOMS: atom_id res chain seq x y z
N MET A 1 -6.45 -0.37 -13.85
CA MET A 1 -7.49 0.62 -14.28
C MET A 1 -8.14 0.13 -15.56
N ASP A 2 -9.46 0.11 -15.61
CA ASP A 2 -10.28 -0.24 -16.77
C ASP A 2 -11.02 0.98 -17.34
N GLY A 3 -11.79 0.78 -18.43
CA GLY A 3 -12.51 1.87 -19.10
C GLY A 3 -13.62 2.49 -18.25
N ASN A 4 -14.30 1.70 -17.40
CA ASN A 4 -15.34 2.21 -16.50
C ASN A 4 -14.72 3.11 -15.43
N GLN A 5 -13.62 2.69 -14.82
CA GLN A 5 -12.86 3.51 -13.86
C GLN A 5 -12.37 4.82 -14.49
N LEU A 6 -11.96 4.80 -15.78
CA LEU A 6 -11.59 6.01 -16.52
C LEU A 6 -12.77 6.95 -16.70
N ARG A 7 -13.95 6.41 -17.04
CA ARG A 7 -15.18 7.16 -17.19
C ARG A 7 -15.62 7.80 -15.86
N ASP A 8 -15.62 7.02 -14.79
CA ASP A 8 -16.02 7.50 -13.46
C ASP A 8 -15.08 8.62 -12.99
N ALA A 9 -13.78 8.46 -13.21
CA ALA A 9 -12.80 9.49 -12.91
C ALA A 9 -13.05 10.80 -13.66
N ARG A 10 -13.40 10.72 -14.94
CA ARG A 10 -13.75 11.89 -15.74
C ARG A 10 -15.01 12.58 -15.18
N LEU A 11 -16.04 11.81 -14.87
CA LEU A 11 -17.30 12.35 -14.32
C LEU A 11 -17.10 12.99 -12.94
N GLN A 12 -16.26 12.41 -12.08
CA GLN A 12 -15.89 12.98 -10.78
C GLN A 12 -15.14 14.32 -10.89
N ASN A 13 -14.52 14.59 -12.03
CA ASN A 13 -13.86 15.86 -12.32
C ASN A 13 -14.72 16.79 -13.17
N ASP A 14 -16.02 16.52 -13.35
CA ASP A 14 -16.97 17.30 -14.14
C ASP A 14 -16.52 17.58 -15.59
N LEU A 15 -15.72 16.66 -16.17
CA LEU A 15 -15.19 16.82 -17.52
C LEU A 15 -16.07 16.14 -18.56
N THR A 16 -16.24 16.79 -19.72
CA THR A 16 -16.75 16.10 -20.91
C THR A 16 -15.71 15.17 -21.51
N GLN A 17 -16.09 14.25 -22.41
CA GLN A 17 -15.12 13.43 -23.13
C GLN A 17 -14.14 14.27 -23.98
N VAL A 18 -14.61 15.41 -24.48
CA VAL A 18 -13.78 16.35 -25.27
C VAL A 18 -12.73 17.00 -24.37
N ASP A 19 -13.13 17.52 -23.21
CA ASP A 19 -12.22 18.19 -22.28
C ASP A 19 -11.14 17.22 -21.74
N ALA A 20 -11.56 16.02 -21.36
CA ALA A 20 -10.65 15.00 -20.86
C ALA A 20 -9.67 14.53 -21.96
N ALA A 21 -10.15 14.35 -23.19
CA ALA A 21 -9.31 14.02 -24.33
C ALA A 21 -8.27 15.11 -24.63
N LEU A 22 -8.70 16.37 -24.62
CA LEU A 22 -7.81 17.53 -24.81
C LEU A 22 -6.74 17.59 -23.71
N ALA A 23 -7.13 17.44 -22.45
CA ALA A 23 -6.21 17.48 -21.30
C ALA A 23 -5.16 16.35 -21.35
N LEU A 24 -5.52 15.19 -21.91
CA LEU A 24 -4.60 14.08 -22.08
C LEU A 24 -3.94 14.03 -23.48
N GLY A 25 -4.23 15.00 -24.37
CA GLY A 25 -3.61 15.08 -25.68
C GLY A 25 -3.96 13.91 -26.61
N VAL A 26 -5.22 13.46 -26.55
CA VAL A 26 -5.79 12.43 -27.43
C VAL A 26 -7.04 12.95 -28.13
N THR A 27 -7.56 12.22 -29.14
CA THR A 27 -8.83 12.57 -29.77
C THR A 27 -10.01 12.10 -28.91
N GLN A 28 -11.15 12.79 -29.00
CA GLN A 28 -12.40 12.39 -28.34
C GLN A 28 -12.83 10.97 -28.74
N ALA A 29 -12.69 10.62 -30.02
CA ALA A 29 -13.01 9.28 -30.51
C ALA A 29 -12.13 8.20 -29.85
N TYR A 30 -10.82 8.46 -29.70
CA TYR A 30 -9.91 7.55 -28.99
C TYR A 30 -10.26 7.44 -27.51
N TRP A 31 -10.57 8.57 -26.83
CA TRP A 31 -11.06 8.58 -25.47
C TRP A 31 -12.31 7.71 -25.30
N SER A 32 -13.31 7.88 -26.16
CA SER A 32 -14.53 7.06 -26.14
C SER A 32 -14.25 5.55 -26.27
N MET A 33 -13.29 5.18 -27.12
CA MET A 33 -12.87 3.78 -27.25
C MET A 33 -12.21 3.24 -25.98
N LEU A 34 -11.43 4.06 -25.28
CA LEU A 34 -10.82 3.68 -23.99
C LEU A 34 -11.88 3.47 -22.90
N GLU A 35 -12.85 4.39 -22.76
CA GLU A 35 -13.94 4.25 -21.79
C GLU A 35 -14.82 3.03 -22.06
N LYS A 36 -15.04 2.68 -23.33
CA LYS A 36 -15.82 1.49 -23.72
C LYS A 36 -15.02 0.18 -23.67
N GLY A 37 -13.73 0.23 -23.33
CA GLY A 37 -12.88 -0.95 -23.28
C GLY A 37 -12.48 -1.50 -24.66
N TYR A 38 -12.75 -0.78 -25.76
CA TYR A 38 -12.36 -1.21 -27.11
C TYR A 38 -10.86 -1.07 -27.38
N ARG A 39 -10.16 -0.35 -26.53
CA ARG A 39 -8.71 -0.21 -26.55
C ARG A 39 -8.14 -0.38 -25.14
N PRO A 40 -7.02 -1.10 -24.98
CA PRO A 40 -6.37 -1.23 -23.71
C PRO A 40 -5.74 0.10 -23.25
N LEU A 41 -5.77 0.36 -21.95
CA LEU A 41 -5.10 1.50 -21.35
C LEU A 41 -3.61 1.20 -21.20
N SER A 42 -2.75 1.89 -21.94
CA SER A 42 -1.31 1.76 -21.75
C SER A 42 -0.87 2.34 -20.42
N GLU A 43 0.19 1.79 -19.83
CA GLU A 43 0.74 2.29 -18.55
C GLU A 43 1.08 3.78 -18.62
N ARG A 44 1.69 4.22 -19.72
CA ARG A 44 2.01 5.64 -19.94
C ARG A 44 0.75 6.52 -19.92
N PHE A 45 -0.36 6.04 -20.49
CA PHE A 45 -1.64 6.75 -20.47
C PHE A 45 -2.20 6.81 -19.04
N VAL A 46 -2.22 5.69 -18.32
CA VAL A 46 -2.69 5.62 -16.92
C VAL A 46 -1.89 6.58 -16.03
N ARG A 47 -0.56 6.62 -16.16
CA ARG A 47 0.29 7.55 -15.42
C ARG A 47 0.00 9.03 -15.74
N LYS A 48 -0.38 9.35 -16.99
CA LYS A 48 -0.79 10.70 -17.38
C LYS A 48 -2.17 11.03 -16.82
N ALA A 49 -3.13 10.09 -16.95
CA ALA A 49 -4.49 10.23 -16.42
C ALA A 49 -4.49 10.42 -14.89
N LEU A 50 -3.65 9.67 -14.16
CA LEU A 50 -3.49 9.80 -12.71
C LEU A 50 -3.16 11.25 -12.30
N ARG A 51 -2.30 11.94 -13.04
CA ARG A 51 -1.92 13.33 -12.74
C ARG A 51 -3.01 14.33 -13.13
N VAL A 52 -3.61 14.14 -14.31
CA VAL A 52 -4.57 15.09 -14.88
C VAL A 52 -5.95 14.98 -14.24
N LEU A 53 -6.37 13.77 -13.90
CA LEU A 53 -7.67 13.49 -13.28
C LEU A 53 -7.57 13.29 -11.76
N HIS A 54 -6.42 13.62 -11.16
CA HIS A 54 -6.18 13.49 -9.71
C HIS A 54 -6.55 12.13 -9.13
N LEU A 55 -6.26 11.04 -9.88
CA LEU A 55 -6.61 9.69 -9.48
C LEU A 55 -5.74 9.18 -8.32
N SER A 56 -6.29 8.27 -7.54
CA SER A 56 -5.51 7.54 -6.55
C SER A 56 -4.43 6.68 -7.23
N PRO A 57 -3.22 6.59 -6.67
CA PRO A 57 -2.18 5.68 -7.17
C PRO A 57 -2.58 4.19 -7.17
N THR A 58 -3.66 3.81 -6.48
CA THR A 58 -4.20 2.45 -6.47
C THR A 58 -4.68 1.97 -7.86
N VAL A 59 -4.93 2.91 -8.80
CA VAL A 59 -5.31 2.56 -10.19
C VAL A 59 -4.12 2.14 -11.06
N LEU A 60 -2.89 2.34 -10.60
CA LEU A 60 -1.70 1.88 -11.31
C LEU A 60 -1.69 0.35 -11.40
N PRO A 61 -1.20 -0.22 -12.53
CA PRO A 61 -1.17 -1.66 -12.68
C PRO A 61 -0.31 -2.32 -11.62
N LEU A 62 -0.77 -3.45 -11.13
CA LEU A 62 0.00 -4.35 -10.28
C LEU A 62 0.79 -5.33 -11.16
N PRO A 63 1.92 -5.85 -10.71
CA PRO A 63 2.66 -6.89 -11.41
C PRO A 63 1.77 -8.11 -11.66
N SER A 64 1.74 -8.61 -12.90
CA SER A 64 1.11 -9.89 -13.22
C SER A 64 1.97 -11.05 -12.73
N GLU A 65 1.35 -12.15 -12.30
CA GLU A 65 2.00 -13.32 -11.74
C GLU A 65 3.02 -14.00 -12.66
N GLU A 66 2.90 -13.81 -13.97
CA GLU A 66 3.80 -14.39 -14.97
C GLU A 66 5.23 -13.83 -14.94
N LYS A 67 5.45 -12.73 -14.24
CA LYS A 67 6.80 -12.17 -14.01
C LYS A 67 7.31 -12.53 -12.62
N GLY A 68 7.23 -13.82 -12.27
CA GLY A 68 7.70 -14.39 -11.02
C GLY A 68 9.22 -14.44 -10.86
N THR A 69 9.91 -13.38 -11.20
CA THR A 69 11.27 -13.17 -10.71
C THR A 69 11.14 -12.23 -9.51
N PRO A 70 11.52 -12.67 -8.29
CA PRO A 70 11.74 -11.71 -7.23
C PRO A 70 12.72 -10.71 -7.80
N ALA A 71 12.27 -9.48 -8.00
CA ALA A 71 13.16 -8.41 -8.44
C ALA A 71 14.37 -8.50 -7.50
N SER A 72 15.56 -8.70 -8.09
CA SER A 72 16.82 -8.68 -7.35
C SER A 72 16.72 -7.59 -6.29
N PRO A 73 17.32 -7.74 -5.10
CA PRO A 73 17.26 -6.74 -4.05
C PRO A 73 17.95 -5.46 -4.52
N GLN A 74 17.30 -4.78 -5.45
CA GLN A 74 17.69 -3.42 -5.81
C GLN A 74 17.44 -2.61 -4.55
N LYS A 75 18.43 -1.88 -4.11
CA LYS A 75 18.34 -0.94 -3.00
C LYS A 75 17.25 0.06 -3.34
N ARG A 76 16.00 -0.23 -2.94
CA ARG A 76 14.84 0.61 -3.23
C ARG A 76 14.81 1.77 -2.26
N ASP A 77 14.45 2.93 -2.76
CA ASP A 77 14.24 4.13 -1.95
C ASP A 77 12.77 4.17 -1.45
N PHE A 78 12.47 3.37 -0.43
CA PHE A 78 11.13 3.37 0.18
C PHE A 78 10.77 4.71 0.82
N SER A 79 11.74 5.47 1.30
CA SER A 79 11.51 6.83 1.84
C SER A 79 10.97 7.74 0.75
N GLY A 80 11.61 7.74 -0.43
CA GLY A 80 11.14 8.49 -1.59
C GLY A 80 9.79 8.00 -2.11
N GLU A 81 9.55 6.67 -2.14
CA GLU A 81 8.27 6.09 -2.58
C GLU A 81 7.12 6.48 -1.64
N LEU A 82 7.29 6.39 -0.31
CA LEU A 82 6.32 6.83 0.68
C LEU A 82 6.09 8.34 0.61
N GLY A 83 7.15 9.14 0.43
CA GLY A 83 7.03 10.59 0.21
C GLY A 83 6.23 10.94 -1.05
N ALA A 84 6.47 10.23 -2.18
CA ALA A 84 5.70 10.40 -3.41
C ALA A 84 4.23 10.03 -3.24
N LEU A 85 3.92 9.06 -2.37
CA LEU A 85 2.56 8.67 -2.01
C LEU A 85 1.92 9.63 -1.00
N GLY A 86 2.66 10.55 -0.42
CA GLY A 86 2.16 11.60 0.46
C GLY A 86 2.35 11.32 1.96
N TYR A 87 3.19 10.36 2.33
CA TYR A 87 3.50 10.12 3.75
C TYR A 87 4.18 11.36 4.38
N PRO A 88 3.59 11.94 5.45
CA PRO A 88 4.08 13.19 6.02
C PRO A 88 5.53 13.13 6.52
N GLY A 89 5.97 11.96 7.00
CA GLY A 89 7.34 11.75 7.49
C GLY A 89 8.42 11.96 6.41
N PHE A 90 8.06 11.89 5.13
CA PHE A 90 8.96 12.07 3.98
C PHE A 90 8.50 13.15 3.01
N ALA A 91 7.64 14.09 3.44
CA ALA A 91 7.11 15.16 2.59
C ALA A 91 8.20 16.10 2.04
N TYR A 92 9.38 16.14 2.66
CA TYR A 92 10.53 16.92 2.21
C TYR A 92 11.25 16.30 1.01
N LEU A 93 11.01 15.01 0.71
CA LEU A 93 11.58 14.33 -0.45
C LEU A 93 10.75 14.65 -1.70
N ARG A 94 11.38 15.27 -2.70
CA ARG A 94 10.68 15.71 -3.92
C ARG A 94 10.60 14.60 -4.99
N VAL A 95 10.22 13.39 -4.61
CA VAL A 95 10.04 12.28 -5.55
C VAL A 95 8.67 12.38 -6.21
N LYS A 96 8.63 12.33 -7.55
CA LYS A 96 7.39 12.49 -8.33
C LYS A 96 6.81 11.18 -8.85
N ALA A 97 7.62 10.13 -8.92
CA ALA A 97 7.19 8.85 -9.47
C ALA A 97 6.35 8.09 -8.43
N LYS A 98 5.08 7.83 -8.75
CA LYS A 98 4.20 7.03 -7.91
C LYS A 98 4.17 5.59 -8.42
N ARG A 99 4.18 4.66 -7.49
CA ARG A 99 3.89 3.23 -7.72
C ARG A 99 2.54 2.89 -7.08
N ASN A 100 2.00 1.70 -7.40
CA ASN A 100 0.81 1.23 -6.72
C ASN A 100 1.11 1.01 -5.23
N PRO A 101 0.29 1.57 -4.30
CA PRO A 101 0.53 1.43 -2.86
C PRO A 101 0.61 -0.03 -2.38
N ALA A 102 -0.19 -0.93 -2.96
CA ALA A 102 -0.15 -2.35 -2.62
C ALA A 102 1.20 -2.99 -2.98
N GLU A 103 1.77 -2.61 -4.13
CA GLU A 103 3.09 -3.07 -4.56
C GLU A 103 4.20 -2.52 -3.66
N VAL A 104 4.14 -1.23 -3.30
CA VAL A 104 5.11 -0.61 -2.38
C VAL A 104 5.06 -1.27 -1.02
N LEU A 105 3.86 -1.53 -0.49
CA LEU A 105 3.68 -2.19 0.80
C LEU A 105 4.26 -3.60 0.79
N LEU A 106 3.92 -4.43 -0.20
CA LEU A 106 4.43 -5.79 -0.32
C LEU A 106 5.96 -5.82 -0.41
N ASP A 107 6.54 -4.97 -1.25
CA ASP A 107 7.98 -4.89 -1.44
C ASP A 107 8.71 -4.47 -0.17
N ALA A 108 8.14 -3.54 0.61
CA ALA A 108 8.69 -3.13 1.89
C ALA A 108 8.63 -4.27 2.92
N LEU A 109 7.49 -4.97 3.02
CA LEU A 109 7.33 -6.12 3.92
C LEU A 109 8.27 -7.30 3.57
N ASN A 110 8.75 -7.38 2.34
CA ASN A 110 9.72 -8.39 1.90
C ASN A 110 11.16 -8.04 2.27
N GLN A 111 11.44 -6.80 2.69
CA GLN A 111 12.81 -6.44 3.09
C GLN A 111 13.20 -7.13 4.41
N PRO A 112 14.45 -7.59 4.52
CA PRO A 112 14.97 -8.12 5.78
C PRO A 112 15.08 -6.99 6.83
N ASP A 113 15.59 -5.83 6.41
CA ASP A 113 15.79 -4.68 7.27
C ASP A 113 15.26 -3.42 6.60
N LEU A 114 14.51 -2.62 7.36
CA LEU A 114 14.01 -1.31 6.95
C LEU A 114 14.45 -0.23 7.96
N ASP A 115 14.59 0.99 7.46
CA ASP A 115 14.66 2.15 8.34
C ASP A 115 13.38 2.26 9.21
N ALA A 116 13.53 2.57 10.50
CA ALA A 116 12.42 2.63 11.45
C ALA A 116 11.28 3.57 10.98
N ARG A 117 11.62 4.73 10.38
CA ARG A 117 10.63 5.67 9.86
C ARG A 117 9.88 5.13 8.64
N VAL A 118 10.54 4.29 7.84
CA VAL A 118 9.88 3.58 6.74
C VAL A 118 8.90 2.56 7.30
N ALA A 119 9.31 1.77 8.29
CA ALA A 119 8.45 0.79 8.96
C ALA A 119 7.22 1.45 9.60
N GLU A 120 7.37 2.60 10.27
CA GLU A 120 6.28 3.42 10.81
C GLU A 120 5.33 3.96 9.71
N GLY A 121 5.83 4.16 8.50
CA GLY A 121 5.05 4.61 7.35
C GLY A 121 4.15 3.53 6.74
N LEU A 122 4.39 2.23 7.00
CA LEU A 122 3.64 1.14 6.38
C LEU A 122 2.17 1.09 6.87
N PRO A 123 1.86 1.20 8.18
CA PRO A 123 0.48 1.30 8.64
C PRO A 123 -0.24 2.54 8.09
N TRP A 124 0.48 3.68 7.92
CA TRP A 124 -0.08 4.86 7.26
C TRP A 124 -0.49 4.56 5.82
N LEU A 125 0.34 3.82 5.09
CA LEU A 125 0.03 3.44 3.72
C LEU A 125 -1.24 2.59 3.64
N ALA A 126 -1.39 1.59 4.52
CA ALA A 126 -2.59 0.77 4.63
C ALA A 126 -3.83 1.61 4.98
N LEU A 127 -3.71 2.56 5.91
CA LEU A 127 -4.79 3.44 6.35
C LEU A 127 -5.25 4.41 5.26
N ASN A 128 -4.32 5.02 4.52
CA ASN A 128 -4.66 6.06 3.55
C ASN A 128 -5.06 5.52 2.17
N TYR A 129 -4.69 4.28 1.88
CA TYR A 129 -5.01 3.63 0.62
C TYR A 129 -5.88 2.38 0.83
N VAL A 130 -6.90 2.48 1.69
CA VAL A 130 -7.83 1.37 2.00
C VAL A 130 -8.58 0.82 0.77
N ALA A 131 -8.57 1.53 -0.36
CA ALA A 131 -9.11 1.10 -1.64
C ALA A 131 -8.08 0.34 -2.51
N MET A 132 -6.90 0.00 -1.98
CA MET A 132 -5.94 -0.83 -2.71
C MET A 132 -6.49 -2.25 -2.93
N ASP A 133 -5.90 -2.99 -3.85
CA ASP A 133 -6.28 -4.38 -4.13
C ASP A 133 -5.78 -5.31 -3.00
N TRP A 134 -6.61 -5.48 -1.98
CA TRP A 134 -6.32 -6.35 -0.83
C TRP A 134 -6.26 -7.83 -1.23
N THR A 135 -7.04 -8.26 -2.22
CA THR A 135 -7.02 -9.65 -2.70
C THR A 135 -5.66 -9.99 -3.28
N TRP A 136 -5.15 -9.12 -4.14
CA TRP A 136 -3.81 -9.25 -4.68
C TRP A 136 -2.73 -9.20 -3.58
N LEU A 137 -2.84 -8.25 -2.65
CA LEU A 137 -1.85 -8.04 -1.60
C LEU A 137 -1.78 -9.22 -0.62
N VAL A 138 -2.94 -9.69 -0.12
CA VAL A 138 -3.04 -10.85 0.80
C VAL A 138 -2.50 -12.10 0.14
N ARG A 139 -2.88 -12.36 -1.12
CA ARG A 139 -2.38 -13.51 -1.87
C ARG A 139 -0.86 -13.49 -2.01
N ASN A 140 -0.29 -12.37 -2.42
CA ASN A 140 1.15 -12.24 -2.61
C ASN A 140 1.91 -12.26 -1.27
N ALA A 141 1.36 -11.68 -0.21
CA ALA A 141 1.94 -11.81 1.12
C ALA A 141 2.05 -13.28 1.59
N LYS A 142 1.02 -14.09 1.30
CA LYS A 142 1.04 -15.54 1.58
C LYS A 142 2.09 -16.28 0.77
N VAL A 143 2.25 -15.94 -0.51
CA VAL A 143 3.28 -16.56 -1.40
C VAL A 143 4.70 -16.29 -0.87
N HIS A 144 4.92 -15.15 -0.22
CA HIS A 144 6.24 -14.74 0.29
C HIS A 144 6.42 -14.97 1.80
N ASP A 145 5.50 -15.67 2.48
CA ASP A 145 5.51 -15.84 3.94
C ASP A 145 5.54 -14.50 4.72
N ARG A 146 4.82 -13.49 4.23
CA ARG A 146 4.74 -12.14 4.81
C ARG A 146 3.36 -11.80 5.39
N GLN A 147 2.46 -12.75 5.47
CA GLN A 147 1.10 -12.55 5.99
C GLN A 147 1.10 -12.06 7.44
N ASN A 148 2.05 -12.48 8.30
CA ASN A 148 2.15 -11.98 9.66
C ASN A 148 2.59 -10.50 9.69
N ARG A 149 3.58 -10.12 8.86
CA ARG A 149 4.01 -8.72 8.74
C ARG A 149 2.88 -7.83 8.19
N LEU A 150 2.12 -8.34 7.19
CA LEU A 150 0.97 -7.62 6.65
C LEU A 150 -0.15 -7.51 7.69
N GLY A 151 -0.51 -8.59 8.38
CA GLY A 151 -1.53 -8.60 9.42
C GLY A 151 -1.22 -7.61 10.54
N PHE A 152 0.02 -7.57 11.01
CA PHE A 152 0.46 -6.59 11.99
C PHE A 152 0.33 -5.15 11.47
N THR A 153 0.78 -4.88 10.24
CA THR A 153 0.65 -3.56 9.61
C THR A 153 -0.80 -3.10 9.55
N VAL A 154 -1.71 -4.01 9.15
CA VAL A 154 -3.15 -3.73 9.06
C VAL A 154 -3.78 -3.57 10.45
N SER A 155 -3.32 -4.33 11.45
CA SER A 155 -3.76 -4.17 12.85
C SER A 155 -3.46 -2.77 13.38
N LEU A 156 -2.23 -2.29 13.19
CA LEU A 156 -1.85 -0.92 13.59
C LEU A 156 -2.66 0.15 12.84
N ALA A 157 -2.89 -0.04 11.54
CA ALA A 157 -3.73 0.85 10.74
C ALA A 157 -5.18 0.88 11.26
N ASN A 158 -5.73 -0.29 11.66
CA ASN A 158 -7.06 -0.40 12.22
C ASN A 158 -7.15 0.28 13.60
N GLU A 159 -6.16 0.10 14.49
CA GLU A 159 -6.08 0.81 15.77
C GLU A 159 -6.16 2.34 15.57
N VAL A 160 -5.42 2.87 14.59
CA VAL A 160 -5.46 4.31 14.27
C VAL A 160 -6.84 4.72 13.72
N ALA A 161 -7.46 3.91 12.83
CA ALA A 161 -8.78 4.20 12.28
C ALA A 161 -9.85 4.24 13.38
N GLU A 162 -9.82 3.27 14.29
CA GLU A 162 -10.73 3.21 15.44
C GLU A 162 -10.53 4.38 16.40
N GLY A 163 -9.28 4.73 16.71
CA GLY A 163 -8.95 5.89 17.53
C GLY A 163 -9.45 7.22 16.96
N LYS A 164 -9.56 7.31 15.62
CA LYS A 164 -10.14 8.47 14.92
C LYS A 164 -11.63 8.35 14.63
N SER A 165 -12.29 7.30 15.09
CA SER A 165 -13.70 7.01 14.81
C SER A 165 -14.02 6.92 13.29
N ASP A 166 -13.05 6.53 12.47
CA ASP A 166 -13.22 6.32 11.02
C ASP A 166 -13.76 4.90 10.77
N SER A 167 -15.06 4.75 10.95
CA SER A 167 -15.74 3.45 10.88
C SER A 167 -15.63 2.78 9.50
N ASP A 168 -15.58 3.55 8.41
CA ASP A 168 -15.49 3.00 7.06
C ASP A 168 -14.10 2.41 6.78
N ARG A 169 -13.03 3.10 7.16
CA ARG A 169 -11.67 2.56 7.06
C ARG A 169 -11.50 1.36 7.99
N ALA A 170 -11.91 1.47 9.24
CA ALA A 170 -11.83 0.38 10.21
C ALA A 170 -12.55 -0.89 9.72
N ARG A 171 -13.74 -0.76 9.11
CA ARG A 171 -14.47 -1.91 8.55
C ARG A 171 -13.67 -2.63 7.44
N LYS A 172 -13.09 -1.88 6.50
CA LYS A 172 -12.29 -2.46 5.42
C LYS A 172 -11.01 -3.13 5.92
N LEU A 173 -10.34 -2.51 6.89
CA LEU A 173 -9.12 -3.06 7.49
C LEU A 173 -9.44 -4.34 8.29
N ARG A 174 -10.55 -4.39 9.03
CA ARG A 174 -11.00 -5.61 9.73
C ARG A 174 -11.29 -6.73 8.77
N GLN A 175 -11.96 -6.47 7.63
CA GLN A 175 -12.17 -7.50 6.61
C GLN A 175 -10.85 -8.10 6.12
N CYS A 176 -9.83 -7.29 5.90
CA CYS A 176 -8.50 -7.77 5.53
C CYS A 176 -7.85 -8.62 6.64
N LEU A 177 -8.03 -8.25 7.91
CA LEU A 177 -7.55 -9.05 9.04
C LEU A 177 -8.24 -10.41 9.12
N GLU A 178 -9.56 -10.45 8.89
CA GLU A 178 -10.34 -11.72 8.82
C GLU A 178 -9.82 -12.62 7.70
N ASP A 179 -9.44 -12.08 6.54
CA ASP A 179 -8.89 -12.84 5.41
C ASP A 179 -7.46 -13.36 5.68
N LEU A 180 -6.70 -12.69 6.55
CA LEU A 180 -5.34 -13.05 6.92
C LEU A 180 -5.29 -14.06 8.07
N GLU A 181 -6.19 -13.96 9.04
CA GLU A 181 -6.18 -14.73 10.29
C GLU A 181 -6.03 -16.25 10.08
N PRO A 182 -6.78 -16.90 9.16
CA PRO A 182 -6.64 -18.34 8.94
C PRO A 182 -5.27 -18.79 8.41
N SER A 183 -4.47 -17.85 7.90
CA SER A 183 -3.15 -18.13 7.31
C SER A 183 -2.00 -17.64 8.17
N ARG A 184 -2.26 -17.21 9.40
CA ARG A 184 -1.25 -16.76 10.35
C ARG A 184 -0.18 -17.83 10.59
N LEU A 185 1.09 -17.45 10.43
CA LEU A 185 2.21 -18.35 10.67
C LEU A 185 2.52 -18.46 12.17
N ALA A 186 2.73 -19.69 12.62
CA ALA A 186 3.19 -19.96 13.99
C ALA A 186 4.67 -19.58 14.21
N ARG A 187 5.46 -19.47 13.12
CA ARG A 187 6.85 -19.08 13.18
C ARG A 187 7.00 -17.63 13.62
N GLU A 188 7.87 -17.41 14.61
CA GLU A 188 8.28 -16.08 15.02
C GLU A 188 9.10 -15.39 13.91
N ASP A 189 8.83 -14.13 13.64
CA ASP A 189 9.56 -13.28 12.69
C ASP A 189 9.80 -11.89 13.31
N THR A 190 10.59 -11.07 12.66
CA THR A 190 10.78 -9.66 13.02
C THR A 190 9.92 -8.76 12.14
N PHE A 191 9.62 -7.55 12.58
CA PHE A 191 8.98 -6.57 11.73
C PHE A 191 10.04 -5.80 10.93
N CYS A 192 10.53 -6.43 9.82
CA CYS A 192 11.53 -5.87 8.93
C CYS A 192 12.81 -5.41 9.68
N HIS A 193 13.30 -6.23 10.62
CA HIS A 193 14.52 -6.00 11.39
C HIS A 193 15.23 -7.33 11.67
N ASP A 194 15.61 -8.03 10.60
CA ASP A 194 16.19 -9.37 10.68
C ASP A 194 17.60 -9.36 11.28
N SER A 195 18.32 -8.23 11.18
CA SER A 195 19.65 -7.97 11.78
C SER A 195 19.65 -7.91 13.32
N MET A 196 18.46 -7.92 13.96
CA MET A 196 18.32 -7.94 15.42
C MET A 196 19.12 -9.08 16.05
N THR A 197 19.93 -8.76 17.07
CA THR A 197 20.75 -9.74 17.80
C THR A 197 19.91 -10.70 18.64
N LYS A 198 20.51 -11.79 19.10
CA LYS A 198 19.82 -12.75 19.98
C LYS A 198 19.35 -12.12 21.28
N VAL A 199 20.13 -11.19 21.86
CA VAL A 199 19.80 -10.46 23.09
C VAL A 199 18.61 -9.55 22.87
N GLU A 200 18.63 -8.78 21.78
CA GLU A 200 17.49 -7.92 21.39
C GLU A 200 16.22 -8.72 21.14
N LYS A 201 16.32 -9.86 20.44
CA LYS A 201 15.16 -10.75 20.23
C LYS A 201 14.61 -11.29 21.53
N ALA A 202 15.46 -11.65 22.50
CA ALA A 202 15.02 -12.11 23.81
C ALA A 202 14.30 -11.00 24.56
N TRP A 203 14.86 -9.81 24.60
CA TRP A 203 14.23 -8.63 25.22
C TRP A 203 12.90 -8.28 24.55
N MET A 204 12.87 -8.27 23.22
CA MET A 204 11.67 -7.93 22.46
C MET A 204 10.51 -8.91 22.67
N ARG A 205 10.78 -10.21 22.93
CA ARG A 205 9.72 -11.17 23.27
C ARG A 205 8.94 -10.80 24.52
N GLU A 206 9.61 -10.19 25.48
CA GLU A 206 8.98 -9.76 26.73
C GLU A 206 8.28 -8.40 26.61
N HIS A 207 8.68 -7.57 25.63
CA HIS A 207 8.22 -6.18 25.48
C HIS A 207 7.38 -5.91 24.24
N ARG A 208 7.11 -6.94 23.44
CA ARG A 208 6.31 -6.78 22.21
C ARG A 208 4.88 -6.31 22.48
N SER A 209 4.34 -5.52 21.55
CA SER A 209 2.94 -5.05 21.66
C SER A 209 1.95 -6.21 21.54
N PRO A 210 0.68 -6.05 22.04
CA PRO A 210 -0.34 -7.09 21.91
C PRO A 210 -0.59 -7.52 20.46
N ALA A 211 -0.64 -6.56 19.51
CA ALA A 211 -0.78 -6.85 18.09
C ALA A 211 0.42 -7.63 17.54
N ALA A 212 1.65 -7.28 17.94
CA ALA A 212 2.85 -8.00 17.57
C ALA A 212 2.85 -9.44 18.14
N ALA A 213 2.42 -9.61 19.38
CA ALA A 213 2.27 -10.93 19.99
C ALA A 213 1.26 -11.80 19.23
N HIS A 214 0.14 -11.23 18.82
CA HIS A 214 -0.88 -11.92 18.02
C HIS A 214 -0.32 -12.41 16.68
N TRP A 215 0.44 -11.57 15.97
CA TRP A 215 1.02 -11.90 14.67
C TRP A 215 2.41 -12.58 14.74
N ASN A 216 2.84 -13.07 15.92
CA ASN A 216 4.14 -13.70 16.15
C ASN A 216 5.32 -12.86 15.68
N LEU A 217 5.28 -11.55 15.88
CA LEU A 217 6.36 -10.64 15.50
C LEU A 217 7.12 -10.10 16.72
N LEU A 218 8.39 -9.81 16.50
CA LEU A 218 9.26 -9.15 17.47
C LEU A 218 9.33 -7.65 17.15
N THR A 219 8.44 -6.89 17.75
CA THR A 219 8.41 -5.42 17.72
C THR A 219 7.53 -4.90 18.85
N ASP A 220 7.86 -3.73 19.37
CA ASP A 220 7.09 -3.02 20.40
C ASP A 220 6.19 -1.92 19.83
N MET A 221 6.21 -1.72 18.49
CA MET A 221 5.44 -0.69 17.80
C MET A 221 3.94 -0.82 18.10
N LYS A 222 3.29 0.33 18.38
CA LYS A 222 1.86 0.44 18.67
C LYS A 222 1.23 1.53 17.80
N GLY A 223 -0.05 1.36 17.46
CA GLY A 223 -0.79 2.33 16.65
C GLY A 223 -0.85 3.72 17.27
N GLU A 224 -1.04 3.81 18.60
CA GLU A 224 -1.10 5.07 19.34
C GLU A 224 0.19 5.91 19.31
N GLN A 225 1.35 5.29 19.09
CA GLN A 225 2.66 5.95 19.04
C GLN A 225 2.99 6.53 17.66
N LEU A 226 2.21 6.19 16.65
CA LEU A 226 2.46 6.64 15.30
C LEU A 226 2.14 8.15 15.15
N ALA A 227 3.09 8.94 14.66
CA ALA A 227 2.99 10.41 14.62
C ALA A 227 1.71 10.93 13.92
N TYR A 228 1.13 10.15 13.01
CA TYR A 228 -0.12 10.49 12.31
C TYR A 228 -1.39 9.98 13.04
N ALA A 229 -1.24 9.20 14.10
CA ALA A 229 -2.36 8.84 14.97
C ALA A 229 -2.77 10.02 15.88
N LEU A 230 -1.80 10.87 16.21
CA LEU A 230 -1.97 12.00 17.14
C LEU A 230 -2.62 13.25 16.51
N LYS A 231 -2.88 13.24 15.21
CA LYS A 231 -3.53 14.33 14.45
C LYS A 231 -4.92 13.89 13.98
#